data_9164b92afec511d5e5e8f566486568d8
#
_entry.id   9164b92afec511d5e5e8f566486568d8
#
_cell.length_a   1.000
_cell.length_b   1.000
_cell.length_c   1.000
_cell.angle_alpha   90.00
_cell.angle_beta   90.00
_cell.angle_gamma   90.00
#
_symmetry.space_group_name_H-M   'P 1'
#
loop_
_entity.id
_entity.type
_entity.pdbx_description
1 polymer ?
#
loop_
_entity_poly.entity_id
_entity_poly.type
_entity_poly.pdbx_seq_one_letter_code
_entity_poly.pdbx_strand_id
1 'polypeptide(L)'
;EAPKQPTNIMFIVIDSWRADTFNADNSPNLWNYAQNGKIFNQHYSTGNATRTGIFGMFYGIPGTYWHGMIVNRQSPVFIDRLQALNYQLGLFAAAKLTNPEFHETAFSKVPNLRIGSSGKVAGGIDEELTQDWLKWYEKRDRSKPTFSFLFYDSPHGYSFPKDYPHQY
;
A
#
# COMPACT_ATOMS: atom_id res chain seq x y z
N GLU A 1 12.16 -13.50 17.58
CA GLU A 1 13.34 -12.65 17.76
C GLU A 1 13.26 -11.40 16.89
N ALA A 2 13.83 -10.29 17.35
CA ALA A 2 13.96 -9.09 16.54
C ALA A 2 15.11 -9.26 15.53
N PRO A 3 15.00 -8.73 14.29
CA PRO A 3 16.11 -8.74 13.37
C PRO A 3 17.28 -7.93 13.94
N LYS A 4 18.50 -8.42 13.78
CA LYS A 4 19.71 -7.73 14.25
C LYS A 4 19.92 -6.37 13.57
N GLN A 5 19.49 -6.27 12.32
CA GLN A 5 19.53 -5.03 11.54
C GLN A 5 18.18 -4.92 10.79
N PRO A 6 17.22 -4.15 11.32
CA PRO A 6 15.97 -3.93 10.63
C PRO A 6 16.17 -3.11 9.36
N THR A 7 15.63 -3.57 8.24
CA THR A 7 15.69 -2.89 6.94
C THR A 7 14.43 -2.06 6.69
N ASN A 8 14.54 -1.05 5.85
CA ASN A 8 13.35 -0.34 5.35
C ASN A 8 12.48 -1.29 4.53
N ILE A 9 11.17 -1.18 4.71
CA ILE A 9 10.16 -1.98 4.01
C ILE A 9 9.25 -1.01 3.26
N MET A 10 8.96 -1.31 1.99
CA MET A 10 8.01 -0.55 1.18
C MET A 10 7.03 -1.49 0.51
N PHE A 11 5.75 -1.24 0.69
CA PHE A 11 4.67 -1.84 -0.08
C PHE A 11 4.15 -0.82 -1.08
N ILE A 12 4.28 -1.12 -2.36
CA ILE A 12 3.64 -0.39 -3.45
C ILE A 12 2.49 -1.26 -3.92
N VAL A 13 1.28 -0.79 -3.73
CA VAL A 13 0.05 -1.51 -4.07
C VAL A 13 -0.73 -0.67 -5.08
N ILE A 14 -1.09 -1.27 -6.18
CA ILE A 14 -1.85 -0.64 -7.26
C ILE A 14 -3.16 -1.39 -7.38
N ASP A 15 -4.27 -0.72 -7.01
CA ASP A 15 -5.59 -1.34 -7.03
C ASP A 15 -6.06 -1.62 -8.46
N SER A 16 -6.75 -2.74 -8.64
CA SER A 16 -7.32 -3.16 -9.93
C SER A 16 -6.31 -3.27 -11.09
N TRP A 17 -5.01 -3.30 -10.79
CA TRP A 17 -3.98 -3.45 -11.82
C TRP A 17 -3.91 -4.91 -12.33
N ARG A 18 -3.99 -5.08 -13.63
CA ARG A 18 -3.94 -6.39 -14.27
C ARG A 18 -2.53 -6.95 -14.29
N ALA A 19 -2.37 -8.21 -13.89
CA ALA A 19 -1.07 -8.87 -13.84
C ALA A 19 -0.40 -8.98 -15.23
N ASP A 20 -1.18 -9.12 -16.32
CA ASP A 20 -0.67 -9.20 -17.69
C ASP A 20 -0.10 -7.87 -18.22
N THR A 21 -0.39 -6.74 -17.57
CA THR A 21 0.20 -5.43 -17.89
C THR A 21 1.52 -5.17 -17.13
N PHE A 22 1.98 -6.10 -16.29
CA PHE A 22 3.30 -6.03 -15.69
C PHE A 22 4.36 -6.56 -16.67
N ASN A 23 4.80 -5.69 -17.56
CA ASN A 23 5.77 -6.01 -18.62
C ASN A 23 6.56 -4.75 -19.01
N ALA A 24 7.53 -4.91 -19.92
CA ALA A 24 8.42 -3.83 -20.36
C ALA A 24 7.68 -2.69 -21.09
N ASP A 25 6.59 -3.00 -21.78
CA ASP A 25 5.86 -2.03 -22.59
C ASP A 25 4.92 -1.15 -21.72
N ASN A 26 4.17 -1.79 -20.82
CA ASN A 26 3.12 -1.12 -20.04
C ASN A 26 3.62 -0.55 -18.70
N SER A 27 4.69 -1.12 -18.13
CA SER A 27 5.22 -0.69 -16.84
C SER A 27 6.76 -0.72 -16.81
N PRO A 28 7.43 -0.01 -17.74
CA PRO A 28 8.87 -0.15 -17.99
C PRO A 28 9.75 0.08 -16.75
N ASN A 29 9.42 1.07 -15.92
CA ASN A 29 10.21 1.40 -14.73
C ASN A 29 10.10 0.30 -13.66
N LEU A 30 8.89 -0.17 -13.38
CA LEU A 30 8.66 -1.26 -12.42
C LEU A 30 9.23 -2.58 -12.95
N TRP A 31 9.05 -2.85 -14.24
CA TRP A 31 9.62 -4.02 -14.89
C TRP A 31 11.15 -4.05 -14.78
N ASN A 32 11.83 -2.97 -15.12
CA ASN A 32 13.28 -2.87 -15.02
C ASN A 32 13.77 -3.00 -13.57
N TYR A 33 13.08 -2.41 -12.62
CA TYR A 33 13.41 -2.56 -11.20
C TYR A 33 13.28 -4.01 -10.74
N ALA A 34 12.22 -4.69 -11.14
CA ALA A 34 11.93 -6.06 -10.75
C ALA A 34 12.95 -7.09 -11.29
N GLN A 35 13.67 -6.78 -12.39
CA GLN A 35 14.71 -7.66 -12.91
C GLN A 35 15.85 -7.91 -11.90
N ASN A 36 16.04 -7.01 -10.95
CA ASN A 36 17.01 -7.16 -9.85
C ASN A 36 16.42 -7.84 -8.60
N GLY A 37 15.18 -8.31 -8.68
CA GLY A 37 14.44 -8.89 -7.56
C GLY A 37 13.90 -10.29 -7.85
N LYS A 38 12.78 -10.60 -7.23
CA LYS A 38 12.02 -11.84 -7.46
C LYS A 38 10.63 -11.52 -7.98
N ILE A 39 10.23 -12.13 -9.07
CA ILE A 39 8.89 -12.01 -9.66
C ILE A 39 8.11 -13.27 -9.32
N PHE A 40 6.91 -13.12 -8.74
CA PHE A 40 6.04 -14.22 -8.35
C PHE A 40 4.85 -14.30 -9.31
N ASN A 41 4.95 -15.13 -10.34
CA ASN A 41 3.93 -15.26 -11.38
C ASN A 41 2.69 -16.07 -10.96
N GLN A 42 2.76 -16.76 -9.82
CA GLN A 42 1.67 -17.57 -9.26
C GLN A 42 1.24 -17.09 -7.89
N HIS A 43 1.23 -15.77 -7.69
CA HIS A 43 0.71 -15.15 -6.48
C HIS A 43 -0.77 -14.83 -6.67
N TYR A 44 -1.60 -15.26 -5.73
CA TYR A 44 -3.04 -15.04 -5.75
C TYR A 44 -3.47 -14.17 -4.58
N SER A 45 -4.35 -13.22 -4.86
CA SER A 45 -5.01 -12.44 -3.81
C SER A 45 -5.92 -13.33 -2.97
N THR A 46 -6.11 -12.97 -1.70
CA THR A 46 -7.05 -13.64 -0.78
C THR A 46 -8.52 -13.33 -1.10
N GLY A 47 -8.79 -12.53 -2.13
CA GLY A 47 -10.12 -12.22 -2.62
C GLY A 47 -10.09 -11.28 -3.82
N ASN A 48 -11.24 -11.09 -4.44
CA ASN A 48 -11.44 -10.30 -5.66
C ASN A 48 -11.94 -8.87 -5.39
N ALA A 49 -11.75 -8.37 -4.18
CA ALA A 49 -12.10 -7.01 -3.78
C ALA A 49 -10.97 -6.41 -2.96
N THR A 50 -10.81 -5.09 -3.01
CA THR A 50 -9.81 -4.32 -2.27
C THR A 50 -9.79 -4.68 -0.79
N ARG A 51 -10.98 -4.76 -0.16
CA ARG A 51 -11.14 -5.13 1.25
C ARG A 51 -10.43 -6.44 1.59
N THR A 52 -10.75 -7.51 0.87
CA THR A 52 -10.23 -8.85 1.14
C THR A 52 -8.78 -9.02 0.71
N GLY A 53 -8.35 -8.40 -0.39
CA GLY A 53 -6.98 -8.43 -0.86
C GLY A 53 -6.01 -7.74 0.12
N ILE A 54 -6.31 -6.51 0.50
CA ILE A 54 -5.51 -5.75 1.48
C ILE A 54 -5.55 -6.43 2.86
N PHE A 55 -6.71 -6.94 3.28
CA PHE A 55 -6.83 -7.69 4.53
C PHE A 55 -5.86 -8.87 4.55
N GLY A 56 -5.89 -9.72 3.53
CA GLY A 56 -5.00 -10.87 3.46
C GLY A 56 -3.53 -10.51 3.41
N MET A 57 -3.19 -9.40 2.74
CA MET A 57 -1.82 -8.90 2.69
C MET A 57 -1.28 -8.50 4.07
N PHE A 58 -2.10 -7.87 4.92
CA PHE A 58 -1.67 -7.42 6.25
C PHE A 58 -1.82 -8.49 7.33
N TYR A 59 -2.90 -9.29 7.29
CA TYR A 59 -3.18 -10.28 8.34
C TYR A 59 -2.62 -11.67 8.03
N GLY A 60 -2.33 -11.99 6.77
CA GLY A 60 -1.87 -13.32 6.35
C GLY A 60 -2.94 -14.42 6.49
N ILE A 61 -4.22 -14.06 6.58
CA ILE A 61 -5.36 -14.97 6.72
C ILE A 61 -6.48 -14.61 5.72
N PRO A 62 -7.41 -15.53 5.41
CA PRO A 62 -8.49 -15.27 4.46
C PRO A 62 -9.40 -14.10 4.85
N GLY A 63 -9.92 -13.38 3.85
CA GLY A 63 -10.81 -12.23 4.04
C GLY A 63 -12.12 -12.52 4.75
N THR A 64 -12.51 -13.79 4.89
CA THR A 64 -13.68 -14.24 5.66
C THR A 64 -13.61 -13.88 7.16
N TYR A 65 -12.41 -13.65 7.67
CA TYR A 65 -12.19 -13.20 9.07
C TYR A 65 -12.36 -11.70 9.28
N TRP A 66 -12.63 -10.92 8.23
CA TRP A 66 -12.78 -9.47 8.28
C TRP A 66 -13.71 -8.98 9.40
N HIS A 67 -14.92 -9.55 9.47
CA HIS A 67 -15.91 -9.13 10.48
C HIS A 67 -15.43 -9.31 11.92
N GLY A 68 -14.74 -10.40 12.20
CA GLY A 68 -14.16 -10.62 13.53
C GLY A 68 -13.10 -9.58 13.87
N MET A 69 -12.27 -9.20 12.90
CA MET A 69 -11.19 -8.25 13.13
C MET A 69 -11.70 -6.81 13.29
N ILE A 70 -12.71 -6.39 12.49
CA ILE A 70 -13.26 -5.04 12.60
C ILE A 70 -14.04 -4.85 13.91
N VAL A 71 -14.89 -5.81 14.30
CA VAL A 71 -15.67 -5.73 15.55
C VAL A 71 -14.76 -5.62 16.78
N ASN A 72 -13.65 -6.34 16.78
CA ASN A 72 -12.69 -6.34 17.89
C ASN A 72 -11.59 -5.26 17.72
N ARG A 73 -11.60 -4.48 16.65
CA ARG A 73 -10.52 -3.55 16.27
C ARG A 73 -9.14 -4.20 16.39
N GLN A 74 -9.05 -5.44 15.94
CA GLN A 74 -7.85 -6.24 16.07
C GLN A 74 -6.84 -5.85 15.00
N SER A 75 -5.75 -5.25 15.41
CA SER A 75 -4.61 -4.90 14.54
C SER A 75 -3.90 -6.17 14.05
N PRO A 76 -3.35 -6.19 12.82
CA PRO A 76 -2.54 -7.30 12.35
C PRO A 76 -1.21 -7.39 13.10
N VAL A 77 -0.77 -8.60 13.38
CA VAL A 77 0.53 -8.88 14.03
C VAL A 77 1.69 -8.18 13.31
N PHE A 78 1.60 -8.06 12.00
CA PHE A 78 2.61 -7.37 11.19
C PHE A 78 2.77 -5.90 11.60
N ILE A 79 1.68 -5.13 11.68
CA ILE A 79 1.72 -3.72 12.10
C ILE A 79 2.14 -3.59 13.56
N ASP A 80 1.58 -4.42 14.45
CA ASP A 80 1.97 -4.42 15.86
C ASP A 80 3.48 -4.68 16.01
N ARG A 81 4.03 -5.58 15.20
CA ARG A 81 5.47 -5.90 15.21
C ARG A 81 6.33 -4.76 14.70
N LEU A 82 5.92 -4.09 13.63
CA LEU A 82 6.64 -2.91 13.12
C LEU A 82 6.71 -1.81 14.19
N GLN A 83 5.59 -1.54 14.86
CA GLN A 83 5.55 -0.56 15.96
C GLN A 83 6.45 -0.98 17.13
N ALA A 84 6.41 -2.24 17.54
CA ALA A 84 7.27 -2.78 18.60
C ALA A 84 8.78 -2.72 18.26
N LEU A 85 9.12 -2.74 16.96
CA LEU A 85 10.49 -2.59 16.46
C LEU A 85 10.85 -1.13 16.14
N ASN A 86 10.02 -0.19 16.56
CA ASN A 86 10.23 1.26 16.41
C ASN A 86 10.36 1.73 14.96
N TYR A 87 9.63 1.08 14.03
CA TYR A 87 9.52 1.57 12.66
C TYR A 87 8.74 2.87 12.59
N GLN A 88 9.20 3.79 11.75
CA GLN A 88 8.40 4.94 11.33
C GLN A 88 7.42 4.48 10.23
N LEU A 89 6.13 4.66 10.48
CA LEU A 89 5.08 4.23 9.56
C LEU A 89 4.65 5.38 8.66
N GLY A 90 4.91 5.28 7.36
CA GLY A 90 4.43 6.17 6.31
C GLY A 90 3.31 5.51 5.52
N LEU A 91 2.06 5.86 5.82
CA LEU A 91 0.87 5.26 5.20
C LEU A 91 0.20 6.30 4.30
N PHE A 92 0.29 6.08 2.99
CA PHE A 92 -0.21 6.99 1.96
C PHE A 92 -1.15 6.24 1.03
N ALA A 93 -2.41 6.65 1.00
CA ALA A 93 -3.43 6.02 0.19
C ALA A 93 -4.17 7.05 -0.66
N ALA A 94 -4.40 6.74 -1.92
CA ALA A 94 -5.23 7.53 -2.81
C ALA A 94 -6.71 7.39 -2.43
N ALA A 95 -7.18 6.16 -2.16
CA ALA A 95 -8.50 5.92 -1.60
C ALA A 95 -8.56 6.26 -0.10
N LYS A 96 -9.74 6.67 0.36
CA LYS A 96 -9.95 6.91 1.79
C LYS A 96 -9.86 5.60 2.57
N LEU A 97 -9.04 5.56 3.62
CA LEU A 97 -8.88 4.40 4.51
C LEU A 97 -10.13 4.11 5.36
N THR A 98 -11.17 4.92 5.24
CA THR A 98 -12.47 4.71 5.87
C THR A 98 -13.42 3.83 5.07
N ASN A 99 -13.13 3.60 3.79
CA ASN A 99 -13.93 2.73 2.93
C ASN A 99 -13.03 2.06 1.85
N PRO A 100 -12.70 0.78 2.01
CA PRO A 100 -13.01 -0.13 3.13
C PRO A 100 -12.34 0.32 4.44
N GLU A 101 -12.88 -0.11 5.58
CA GLU A 101 -12.58 0.38 6.93
C GLU A 101 -11.17 -0.05 7.42
N PHE A 102 -10.13 0.30 6.69
CA PHE A 102 -8.74 -0.01 7.05
C PHE A 102 -8.26 0.72 8.31
N HIS A 103 -8.85 1.89 8.58
CA HIS A 103 -8.60 2.65 9.82
C HIS A 103 -9.12 1.93 11.08
N GLU A 104 -10.06 1.01 10.95
CA GLU A 104 -10.61 0.19 12.03
C GLU A 104 -10.08 -1.25 12.05
N THR A 105 -9.32 -1.64 11.02
CA THR A 105 -8.73 -2.96 10.86
C THR A 105 -7.21 -2.89 10.77
N ALA A 106 -6.65 -2.90 9.56
CA ALA A 106 -5.21 -2.99 9.32
C ALA A 106 -4.42 -1.90 10.06
N PHE A 107 -4.98 -0.71 10.22
CA PHE A 107 -4.31 0.44 10.82
C PHE A 107 -4.99 0.94 12.11
N SER A 108 -5.81 0.12 12.74
CA SER A 108 -6.61 0.50 13.92
C SER A 108 -5.79 0.99 15.12
N LYS A 109 -4.53 0.61 15.22
CA LYS A 109 -3.61 1.04 16.28
C LYS A 109 -2.54 2.02 15.82
N VAL A 110 -2.62 2.52 14.58
CA VAL A 110 -1.66 3.50 14.07
C VAL A 110 -2.07 4.91 14.54
N PRO A 111 -1.24 5.59 15.34
CA PRO A 111 -1.58 6.94 15.79
C PRO A 111 -1.50 7.95 14.66
N ASN A 112 -2.34 8.98 14.69
CA ASN A 112 -2.36 10.08 13.73
C ASN A 112 -2.44 9.60 12.26
N LEU A 113 -3.22 8.56 12.01
CA LEU A 113 -3.39 7.96 10.70
C LEU A 113 -3.88 8.99 9.67
N ARG A 114 -3.15 9.14 8.57
CA ARG A 114 -3.62 9.89 7.41
C ARG A 114 -4.72 9.09 6.71
N ILE A 115 -5.94 9.62 6.68
CA ILE A 115 -7.12 8.88 6.16
C ILE A 115 -7.16 8.83 4.63
N GLY A 116 -6.57 9.79 3.94
CA GLY A 116 -6.54 9.82 2.48
C GLY A 116 -5.79 11.04 1.95
N SER A 117 -5.83 11.22 0.64
CA SER A 117 -5.23 12.34 -0.08
C SER A 117 -6.30 13.34 -0.55
N SER A 118 -5.92 14.57 -0.85
CA SER A 118 -6.84 15.69 -1.11
C SER A 118 -7.07 16.00 -2.59
N GLY A 119 -6.42 15.30 -3.51
CA GLY A 119 -6.52 15.52 -4.94
C GLY A 119 -7.95 15.39 -5.49
N LYS A 120 -8.23 16.04 -6.64
CA LYS A 120 -9.58 16.12 -7.21
C LYS A 120 -9.93 14.98 -8.18
N VAL A 121 -8.93 14.36 -8.78
CA VAL A 121 -9.08 13.24 -9.74
C VAL A 121 -8.08 12.14 -9.38
N ALA A 122 -8.43 10.88 -9.61
CA ALA A 122 -7.64 9.73 -9.13
C ALA A 122 -6.17 9.79 -9.58
N GLY A 123 -5.88 10.08 -10.85
CA GLY A 123 -4.50 10.22 -11.33
C GLY A 123 -3.71 11.34 -10.65
N GLY A 124 -4.34 12.49 -10.37
CA GLY A 124 -3.73 13.58 -9.61
C GLY A 124 -3.55 13.25 -8.14
N ILE A 125 -4.44 12.41 -7.58
CA ILE A 125 -4.32 11.92 -6.19
C ILE A 125 -3.11 11.00 -6.06
N ASP A 126 -2.88 10.11 -7.03
CA ASP A 126 -1.73 9.20 -7.04
C ASP A 126 -0.40 9.95 -7.14
N GLU A 127 -0.36 11.03 -7.94
CA GLU A 127 0.80 11.92 -8.02
C GLU A 127 1.04 12.65 -6.70
N GLU A 128 0.01 13.27 -6.13
CA GLU A 128 0.08 13.96 -4.83
C GLU A 128 0.55 13.03 -3.71
N LEU A 129 0.00 11.82 -3.65
CA LEU A 129 0.41 10.77 -2.72
C LEU A 129 1.92 10.50 -2.81
N THR A 130 2.43 10.37 -4.04
CA THR A 130 3.86 10.12 -4.28
C THR A 130 4.71 11.29 -3.79
N GLN A 131 4.32 12.54 -4.11
CA GLN A 131 5.03 13.73 -3.64
C GLN A 131 5.01 13.88 -2.12
N ASP A 132 3.90 13.58 -1.49
CA ASP A 132 3.77 13.63 -0.04
C ASP A 132 4.61 12.54 0.65
N TRP A 133 4.65 11.34 0.08
CA TRP A 133 5.55 10.30 0.57
C TRP A 133 7.02 10.69 0.43
N LEU A 134 7.44 11.28 -0.70
CA LEU A 134 8.81 11.75 -0.90
C LEU A 134 9.20 12.78 0.16
N LYS A 135 8.34 13.77 0.42
CA LYS A 135 8.56 14.79 1.47
C LYS A 135 8.67 14.16 2.87
N TRP A 136 7.79 13.19 3.18
CA TRP A 136 7.84 12.48 4.46
C TRP A 136 9.12 11.64 4.57
N TYR A 137 9.49 10.92 3.52
CA TYR A 137 10.67 10.06 3.50
C TYR A 137 11.98 10.87 3.61
N GLU A 138 12.03 12.05 3.03
CA GLU A 138 13.17 12.97 3.16
C GLU A 138 13.35 13.44 4.61
N LYS A 139 12.27 13.75 5.30
CA LYS A 139 12.25 14.26 6.69
C LYS A 139 12.34 13.18 7.76
N ARG A 140 12.38 11.90 7.39
CA ARG A 140 12.40 10.80 8.35
C ARG A 140 13.62 10.83 9.26
N ASP A 141 13.50 10.29 10.44
CA ASP A 141 14.64 9.99 11.32
C ASP A 141 15.47 8.82 10.73
N ARG A 142 16.67 9.13 10.24
CA ARG A 142 17.53 8.13 9.57
C ARG A 142 18.11 7.08 10.53
N SER A 143 17.99 7.27 11.83
CA SER A 143 18.39 6.29 12.83
C SER A 143 17.39 5.16 13.03
N LYS A 144 16.19 5.28 12.47
CA LYS A 144 15.09 4.32 12.59
C LYS A 144 14.73 3.71 11.24
N PRO A 145 14.31 2.44 11.21
CA PRO A 145 13.78 1.84 9.99
C PRO A 145 12.42 2.45 9.64
N THR A 146 12.05 2.36 8.37
CA THR A 146 10.75 2.83 7.86
C THR A 146 9.94 1.69 7.29
N PHE A 147 8.63 1.75 7.48
CA PHE A 147 7.65 1.03 6.70
C PHE A 147 6.82 2.03 5.91
N SER A 148 6.86 1.94 4.58
CA SER A 148 6.04 2.75 3.68
C SER A 148 4.97 1.88 3.03
N PHE A 149 3.72 2.33 3.09
CA PHE A 149 2.61 1.76 2.35
C PHE A 149 2.06 2.82 1.39
N LEU A 150 2.19 2.57 0.10
CA LEU A 150 1.75 3.43 -0.99
C LEU A 150 0.62 2.71 -1.73
N PHE A 151 -0.60 3.19 -1.60
CA PHE A 151 -1.77 2.59 -2.22
C PHE A 151 -2.32 3.48 -3.32
N TYR A 152 -2.10 3.10 -4.56
CA TYR A 152 -2.51 3.78 -5.78
C TYR A 152 -3.86 3.27 -6.26
N ASP A 153 -4.72 4.18 -6.74
CA ASP A 153 -6.11 3.86 -7.09
C ASP A 153 -6.50 4.26 -8.53
N SER A 154 -5.60 4.88 -9.29
CA SER A 154 -5.90 5.33 -10.66
C SER A 154 -6.43 4.24 -11.59
N PRO A 155 -5.91 2.98 -11.59
CA PRO A 155 -6.43 1.95 -12.48
C PRO A 155 -7.85 1.51 -12.14
N HIS A 156 -8.29 1.65 -10.89
CA HIS A 156 -9.65 1.29 -10.45
C HIS A 156 -10.72 2.10 -11.20
N GLY A 157 -10.47 3.38 -11.44
CA GLY A 157 -11.37 4.28 -12.16
C GLY A 157 -10.94 4.59 -13.60
N TYR A 158 -9.95 3.89 -14.15
CA TYR A 158 -9.34 4.21 -15.45
C TYR A 158 -8.97 5.70 -15.55
N SER A 159 -8.50 6.28 -14.45
CA SER A 159 -8.22 7.71 -14.35
C SER A 159 -6.73 7.97 -14.50
N PHE A 160 -6.40 8.91 -15.36
CA PHE A 160 -5.02 9.36 -15.59
C PHE A 160 -5.00 10.88 -15.86
N PRO A 161 -3.89 11.56 -15.59
CA PRO A 161 -3.73 12.96 -15.93
C PRO A 161 -3.84 13.19 -17.44
N LYS A 162 -4.37 14.35 -17.85
CA LYS A 162 -4.62 14.68 -19.27
C LYS A 162 -3.37 14.65 -20.14
N ASP A 163 -2.21 14.88 -19.55
CA ASP A 163 -0.92 14.97 -20.25
C ASP A 163 -0.21 13.61 -20.37
N TYR A 164 -0.80 12.55 -19.85
CA TYR A 164 -0.26 11.20 -20.01
C TYR A 164 -0.64 10.62 -21.36
N PRO A 165 0.32 10.09 -22.12
CA PRO A 165 0.02 9.50 -23.42
C PRO A 165 -0.85 8.26 -23.24
N HIS A 166 -1.96 8.23 -23.97
CA HIS A 166 -2.77 7.04 -24.12
C HIS A 166 -2.05 6.05 -25.03
N GLN A 167 -1.95 4.80 -24.60
CA GLN A 167 -1.35 3.75 -25.42
C GLN A 167 -2.39 2.97 -26.26
N TYR A 168 -3.69 3.32 -26.11
CA TYR A 168 -4.79 2.67 -26.82
C TYR A 168 -5.77 3.71 -27.37
#